data_3eeacc6a92fcdedb770459b4bc527eab
#
_entry.id   3eeacc6a92fcdedb770459b4bc527eab
#
_cell.length_a   1.000
_cell.length_b   1.000
_cell.length_c   1.000
_cell.angle_alpha   90.00
_cell.angle_beta   90.00
_cell.angle_gamma   90.00
#
_symmetry.space_group_name_H-M   'P 1'
#
loop_
_entity.id
_entity.type
_entity.pdbx_description
1 polymer ?
#
loop_
_entity_poly.entity_id
_entity_poly.type
_entity_poly.pdbx_seq_one_letter_code
_entity_poly.pdbx_strand_id
1 'polypeptide(L)'
;MDNWACVEKIEKNKQVSYWLYNQKPFVVTVTLEVNTRNLKTATTNLRQYIFSRVLQGHQRVKVLELQPINIYQKIWYGEAFYWTPGNMLALHQEDIVYQYPYADGDYFPIVQGFGGGYSHSDASQYAVDFAMPIGTPIHAARSGIVIDLVEHQTRGGASRKYAKYANYVVILHEDDTTGEYYHLKNNGVTVTQGERVKAGQQIGYSGNTGFSSLPHLHFAVYRAKPFGKYQSLPFVFK
;
A
#
# COMPACT_ATOMS: atom_id res chain seq x y z
N MET A 1 7.98 -9.02 -4.53
CA MET A 1 7.05 -7.87 -4.64
C MET A 1 7.19 -7.34 -6.06
N ASP A 2 6.10 -7.27 -6.77
CA ASP A 2 6.07 -6.63 -8.08
C ASP A 2 6.40 -5.15 -7.92
N ASN A 3 7.24 -4.60 -8.80
CA ASN A 3 7.50 -3.17 -8.81
C ASN A 3 6.26 -2.43 -9.30
N TRP A 4 5.64 -1.65 -8.43
CA TRP A 4 4.49 -0.80 -8.78
C TRP A 4 4.90 0.41 -9.59
N ALA A 5 6.04 0.97 -9.27
CA ALA A 5 6.55 2.14 -9.95
C ALA A 5 8.08 2.07 -10.06
N CYS A 6 8.64 2.85 -10.97
CA CYS A 6 10.07 3.00 -11.11
C CYS A 6 10.46 4.48 -11.34
N VAL A 7 11.71 4.77 -11.06
CA VAL A 7 12.39 6.01 -11.44
C VAL A 7 13.26 5.75 -12.67
N GLU A 8 13.11 6.58 -13.67
CA GLU A 8 13.97 6.58 -14.86
C GLU A 8 14.84 7.84 -14.83
N LYS A 9 16.12 7.64 -14.98
CA LYS A 9 17.12 8.71 -14.98
C LYS A 9 17.76 8.80 -16.35
N ILE A 10 17.78 10.02 -16.90
CA ILE A 10 18.42 10.33 -18.18
C ILE A 10 19.51 11.37 -17.94
N GLU A 11 20.75 10.97 -18.23
CA GLU A 11 21.90 11.89 -18.18
C GLU A 11 22.37 12.20 -19.61
N LYS A 12 22.43 13.50 -19.95
CA LYS A 12 22.94 13.98 -21.23
C LYS A 12 23.65 15.31 -21.01
N ASN A 13 24.90 15.44 -21.51
CA ASN A 13 25.71 16.68 -21.41
C ASN A 13 25.80 17.21 -19.97
N LYS A 14 25.99 16.34 -18.99
CA LYS A 14 26.01 16.64 -17.55
C LYS A 14 24.66 17.17 -17.00
N GLN A 15 23.61 17.23 -17.80
CA GLN A 15 22.25 17.45 -17.31
C GLN A 15 21.64 16.12 -16.91
N VAL A 16 20.89 16.11 -15.80
CA VAL A 16 20.24 14.91 -15.26
C VAL A 16 18.76 15.19 -15.14
N SER A 17 17.94 14.37 -15.75
CA SER A 17 16.48 14.44 -15.60
C SER A 17 15.94 13.17 -14.97
N TYR A 18 14.94 13.32 -14.10
CA TYR A 18 14.25 12.24 -13.40
C TYR A 18 12.80 12.18 -13.84
N TRP A 19 12.37 10.98 -14.18
CA TRP A 19 11.01 10.66 -14.55
C TRP A 19 10.47 9.60 -13.61
N LEU A 20 9.23 9.73 -13.20
CA LEU A 20 8.53 8.73 -12.42
C LEU A 20 7.52 8.03 -13.32
N TYR A 21 7.44 6.73 -13.21
CA TYR A 21 6.55 5.90 -14.01
C TYR A 21 5.78 4.90 -13.15
N ASN A 22 4.45 4.92 -13.25
CA ASN A 22 3.57 3.91 -12.66
C ASN A 22 3.42 2.75 -13.63
N GLN A 23 3.89 1.56 -13.25
CA GLN A 23 3.86 0.36 -14.09
C GLN A 23 2.53 -0.40 -14.02
N LYS A 24 1.64 -0.03 -13.08
CA LYS A 24 0.36 -0.69 -12.86
C LYS A 24 -0.80 0.16 -13.41
N PRO A 25 -1.97 -0.44 -13.70
CA PRO A 25 -3.15 0.30 -14.14
C PRO A 25 -3.86 1.05 -13.01
N PHE A 26 -3.43 0.89 -11.76
CA PHE A 26 -4.02 1.46 -10.56
C PHE A 26 -3.23 2.66 -10.05
N VAL A 27 -3.87 3.50 -9.24
CA VAL A 27 -3.23 4.66 -8.63
C VAL A 27 -2.12 4.25 -7.65
N VAL A 28 -1.01 4.98 -7.66
CA VAL A 28 0.13 4.78 -6.76
C VAL A 28 0.66 6.12 -6.25
N THR A 29 1.01 6.16 -4.98
CA THR A 29 1.79 7.25 -4.39
C THR A 29 3.27 6.93 -4.51
N VAL A 30 4.05 7.87 -5.04
CA VAL A 30 5.50 7.72 -5.19
C VAL A 30 6.23 8.87 -4.49
N THR A 31 7.43 8.60 -3.96
CA THR A 31 8.34 9.62 -3.41
C THR A 31 9.73 9.38 -3.96
N LEU A 32 10.32 10.44 -4.52
CA LEU A 32 11.70 10.48 -4.97
C LEU A 32 12.47 11.48 -4.10
N GLU A 33 13.58 11.04 -3.52
CA GLU A 33 14.58 11.90 -2.89
C GLU A 33 15.83 11.91 -3.76
N VAL A 34 16.35 13.09 -4.06
CA VAL A 34 17.60 13.26 -4.82
C VAL A 34 18.55 14.16 -4.04
N ASN A 35 19.68 13.60 -3.63
CA ASN A 35 20.79 14.38 -3.05
C ASN A 35 21.76 14.76 -4.13
N THR A 36 22.30 16.00 -4.08
CA THR A 36 23.10 16.54 -5.17
C THR A 36 24.35 17.28 -4.68
N ARG A 37 25.39 17.27 -5.52
CA ARG A 37 26.56 18.13 -5.40
C ARG A 37 26.93 18.68 -6.77
N ASN A 38 27.14 20.01 -6.86
CA ASN A 38 27.43 20.74 -8.10
C ASN A 38 26.29 20.62 -9.13
N LEU A 39 25.03 20.50 -8.67
CA LEU A 39 23.83 20.45 -9.52
C LEU A 39 22.75 21.37 -8.95
N LYS A 40 22.00 22.03 -9.84
CA LYS A 40 20.86 22.89 -9.51
C LYS A 40 19.74 22.72 -10.54
N THR A 41 18.53 23.12 -10.19
CA THR A 41 17.44 23.33 -11.17
C THR A 41 17.62 24.70 -11.85
N ALA A 42 16.75 25.05 -12.78
CA ALA A 42 16.71 26.36 -13.38
C ALA A 42 16.44 27.49 -12.35
N THR A 43 15.70 27.19 -11.29
CA THR A 43 15.19 28.16 -10.32
C THR A 43 15.75 28.01 -8.91
N THR A 44 16.28 26.82 -8.54
CA THR A 44 16.72 26.53 -7.17
C THR A 44 18.08 25.84 -7.14
N ASN A 45 18.83 26.08 -6.07
CA ASN A 45 20.09 25.41 -5.79
C ASN A 45 20.01 24.74 -4.41
N LEU A 46 19.50 23.54 -4.37
CA LEU A 46 19.36 22.75 -3.15
C LEU A 46 20.31 21.56 -3.18
N ARG A 47 20.73 21.10 -2.01
CA ARG A 47 21.50 19.85 -1.87
C ARG A 47 20.63 18.62 -1.85
N GLN A 48 19.33 18.79 -1.58
CA GLN A 48 18.35 17.73 -1.57
C GLN A 48 17.04 18.20 -2.20
N TYR A 49 16.47 17.39 -3.05
CA TYR A 49 15.15 17.56 -3.66
C TYR A 49 14.27 16.39 -3.27
N ILE A 50 13.04 16.65 -2.84
CA ILE A 50 12.06 15.64 -2.44
C ILE A 50 10.76 15.91 -3.20
N PHE A 51 10.27 14.90 -3.89
CA PHE A 51 9.01 14.94 -4.65
C PHE A 51 8.11 13.79 -4.24
N SER A 52 6.94 14.09 -3.72
CA SER A 52 5.87 13.12 -3.55
C SER A 52 4.76 13.40 -4.54
N ARG A 53 4.30 12.38 -5.26
CA ARG A 53 3.27 12.47 -6.31
C ARG A 53 2.33 11.29 -6.27
N VAL A 54 1.10 11.56 -6.65
CA VAL A 54 0.13 10.52 -7.01
C VAL A 54 0.22 10.33 -8.52
N LEU A 55 0.45 9.11 -8.95
CA LEU A 55 0.48 8.74 -10.37
C LEU A 55 -0.73 7.87 -10.70
N GLN A 56 -1.48 8.26 -11.71
CA GLN A 56 -2.54 7.43 -12.26
C GLN A 56 -1.97 6.21 -12.99
N GLY A 57 -2.82 5.25 -13.32
CA GLY A 57 -2.40 4.04 -14.02
C GLY A 57 -1.56 4.34 -15.27
N HIS A 58 -0.39 3.71 -15.38
CA HIS A 58 0.56 3.87 -16.49
C HIS A 58 1.06 5.30 -16.76
N GLN A 59 0.84 6.22 -15.81
CA GLN A 59 1.31 7.60 -15.94
C GLN A 59 2.84 7.67 -15.83
N ARG A 60 3.44 8.48 -16.72
CA ARG A 60 4.85 8.85 -16.71
C ARG A 60 4.98 10.37 -16.62
N VAL A 61 5.75 10.88 -15.68
CA VAL A 61 5.92 12.31 -15.44
C VAL A 61 7.37 12.68 -15.15
N LYS A 62 7.84 13.77 -15.77
CA LYS A 62 9.14 14.39 -15.42
C LYS A 62 8.96 15.19 -14.13
N VAL A 63 9.80 14.95 -13.13
CA VAL A 63 9.70 15.62 -11.82
C VAL A 63 10.89 16.48 -11.49
N LEU A 64 12.05 16.22 -12.09
CA LEU A 64 13.26 16.99 -11.79
C LEU A 64 14.16 17.08 -13.02
N GLU A 65 14.74 18.25 -13.22
CA GLU A 65 15.82 18.49 -14.18
C GLU A 65 16.92 19.30 -13.51
N LEU A 66 18.12 18.75 -13.56
CA LEU A 66 19.30 19.29 -12.93
C LEU A 66 20.36 19.63 -13.98
N GLN A 67 21.05 20.77 -13.78
CA GLN A 67 22.19 21.21 -14.58
C GLN A 67 23.38 21.55 -13.69
N PRO A 68 24.62 21.47 -14.17
CA PRO A 68 25.78 21.83 -13.39
C PRO A 68 25.74 23.28 -12.90
N ILE A 69 26.16 23.51 -11.66
CA ILE A 69 26.45 24.87 -11.14
C ILE A 69 27.75 25.35 -11.77
N ASN A 70 28.78 24.49 -11.76
CA ASN A 70 30.06 24.71 -12.39
C ASN A 70 30.40 23.56 -13.33
N ILE A 71 30.51 23.87 -14.64
CA ILE A 71 30.76 22.87 -15.69
C ILE A 71 32.16 22.23 -15.63
N TYR A 72 33.12 22.85 -14.95
CA TYR A 72 34.49 22.36 -14.77
C TYR A 72 34.65 21.43 -13.56
N GLN A 73 33.64 21.36 -12.69
CA GLN A 73 33.63 20.47 -11.53
C GLN A 73 32.84 19.18 -11.79
N LYS A 74 33.22 18.14 -11.06
CA LYS A 74 32.44 16.88 -11.06
C LYS A 74 31.06 17.10 -10.47
N ILE A 75 30.04 16.54 -11.10
CA ILE A 75 28.71 16.41 -10.54
C ILE A 75 28.62 15.13 -9.74
N TRP A 76 27.75 15.13 -8.72
CA TRP A 76 27.37 13.93 -7.97
C TRP A 76 25.90 14.00 -7.60
N TYR A 77 25.23 12.86 -7.65
CA TYR A 77 23.87 12.69 -7.19
C TYR A 77 23.67 11.27 -6.66
N GLY A 78 22.75 11.13 -5.69
CA GLY A 78 22.25 9.85 -5.16
C GLY A 78 20.76 9.95 -4.95
N GLU A 79 20.04 8.86 -5.20
CA GLU A 79 18.59 8.81 -5.11
C GLU A 79 18.10 7.74 -4.16
N ALA A 80 16.94 8.01 -3.53
CA ALA A 80 16.09 7.02 -2.88
C ALA A 80 14.67 7.14 -3.45
N PHE A 81 14.05 6.00 -3.74
CA PHE A 81 12.73 5.92 -4.34
C PHE A 81 11.83 5.01 -3.54
N TYR A 82 10.62 5.49 -3.30
CA TYR A 82 9.60 4.81 -2.51
C TYR A 82 8.27 4.83 -3.25
N TRP A 83 7.46 3.80 -3.06
CA TRP A 83 6.10 3.75 -3.58
C TRP A 83 5.16 3.06 -2.58
N THR A 84 3.87 3.42 -2.65
CA THR A 84 2.78 2.83 -1.88
C THR A 84 1.56 2.73 -2.78
N PRO A 85 0.91 1.56 -2.93
CA PRO A 85 -0.37 1.45 -3.63
C PRO A 85 -1.41 2.40 -3.02
N GLY A 86 -2.23 3.02 -3.87
CA GLY A 86 -3.26 3.96 -3.42
C GLY A 86 -2.83 5.43 -3.50
N ASN A 87 -3.72 6.31 -3.06
CA ASN A 87 -3.64 7.76 -3.20
C ASN A 87 -3.37 8.43 -1.85
N MET A 88 -2.25 9.16 -1.71
CA MET A 88 -1.97 9.93 -0.49
C MET A 88 -2.92 11.12 -0.28
N LEU A 89 -3.66 11.50 -1.31
CA LEU A 89 -4.67 12.57 -1.27
C LEU A 89 -6.09 12.02 -1.14
N ALA A 90 -6.26 10.70 -0.93
CA ALA A 90 -7.56 10.08 -0.74
C ALA A 90 -8.34 10.78 0.39
N LEU A 91 -9.58 11.09 0.12
CA LEU A 91 -10.51 11.70 1.09
C LEU A 91 -11.41 10.59 1.63
N HIS A 92 -11.09 10.12 2.83
CA HIS A 92 -11.91 9.12 3.49
C HIS A 92 -13.31 9.69 3.81
N GLN A 93 -14.33 8.98 3.37
CA GLN A 93 -15.73 9.31 3.64
C GLN A 93 -16.14 8.61 4.96
N GLU A 94 -16.15 9.36 6.05
CA GLU A 94 -16.41 8.82 7.40
C GLU A 94 -17.85 8.29 7.60
N ASP A 95 -18.79 8.71 6.76
CA ASP A 95 -20.19 8.27 6.74
C ASP A 95 -20.40 6.93 6.02
N ILE A 96 -19.38 6.42 5.33
CA ILE A 96 -19.46 5.10 4.70
C ILE A 96 -19.38 4.00 5.73
N VAL A 97 -20.41 3.15 5.73
CA VAL A 97 -20.52 1.98 6.57
C VAL A 97 -19.99 0.76 5.81
N TYR A 98 -19.07 0.04 6.43
CA TYR A 98 -18.50 -1.20 5.92
C TYR A 98 -19.35 -2.39 6.37
N GLN A 99 -19.53 -3.37 5.50
CA GLN A 99 -20.09 -4.66 5.91
C GLN A 99 -19.05 -5.43 6.72
N TYR A 100 -19.50 -6.30 7.61
CA TYR A 100 -18.59 -7.26 8.24
C TYR A 100 -17.92 -8.11 7.16
N PRO A 101 -16.62 -8.46 7.31
CA PRO A 101 -15.86 -9.19 6.29
C PRO A 101 -16.15 -10.71 6.31
N TYR A 102 -17.40 -11.09 6.55
CA TYR A 102 -17.90 -12.47 6.58
C TYR A 102 -19.40 -12.52 6.22
N ALA A 103 -19.97 -13.71 6.07
CA ALA A 103 -21.35 -13.86 5.62
C ALA A 103 -22.35 -13.31 6.63
N ASP A 104 -23.47 -12.79 6.12
CA ASP A 104 -24.59 -12.35 6.96
C ASP A 104 -25.09 -13.52 7.82
N GLY A 105 -25.30 -13.24 9.11
CA GLY A 105 -25.72 -14.23 10.10
C GLY A 105 -24.57 -14.93 10.82
N ASP A 106 -23.34 -14.84 10.32
CA ASP A 106 -22.16 -15.31 11.05
C ASP A 106 -21.74 -14.27 12.11
N TYR A 107 -21.01 -14.73 13.12
CA TYR A 107 -20.43 -13.89 14.15
C TYR A 107 -19.03 -14.39 14.53
N PHE A 108 -18.06 -13.49 14.49
CA PHE A 108 -16.70 -13.75 14.94
C PHE A 108 -16.27 -12.70 15.97
N PRO A 109 -15.77 -13.11 17.15
CA PRO A 109 -15.35 -12.17 18.16
C PRO A 109 -14.15 -11.33 17.70
N ILE A 110 -14.17 -10.05 18.04
CA ILE A 110 -13.02 -9.16 17.86
C ILE A 110 -12.03 -9.45 18.98
N VAL A 111 -10.84 -9.95 18.63
CA VAL A 111 -9.75 -10.24 19.58
C VAL A 111 -8.79 -9.08 19.72
N GLN A 112 -8.76 -8.18 18.75
CA GLN A 112 -8.06 -6.90 18.84
C GLN A 112 -8.80 -5.84 18.01
N GLY A 113 -9.18 -4.74 18.64
CA GLY A 113 -9.83 -3.58 18.01
C GLY A 113 -8.85 -2.43 17.79
N PHE A 114 -9.38 -1.25 17.53
CA PHE A 114 -8.63 -0.01 17.35
C PHE A 114 -7.74 0.30 18.57
N GLY A 115 -6.46 0.62 18.32
CA GLY A 115 -5.50 0.92 19.37
C GLY A 115 -5.08 -0.29 20.23
N GLY A 116 -5.36 -1.51 19.78
CA GLY A 116 -4.97 -2.74 20.47
C GLY A 116 -3.44 -2.84 20.64
N GLY A 117 -2.99 -3.12 21.88
CA GLY A 117 -1.59 -2.97 22.27
C GLY A 117 -0.59 -3.96 21.67
N TYR A 118 -1.05 -4.99 20.95
CA TYR A 118 -0.13 -5.98 20.38
C TYR A 118 0.43 -5.56 19.01
N SER A 119 -0.43 -5.16 18.08
CA SER A 119 -0.05 -4.80 16.70
C SER A 119 -0.79 -3.59 16.13
N HIS A 120 -1.89 -3.14 16.76
CA HIS A 120 -2.71 -2.03 16.28
C HIS A 120 -2.21 -0.70 16.84
N SER A 121 -1.01 -0.29 16.40
CA SER A 121 -0.38 1.00 16.71
C SER A 121 0.13 1.67 15.43
N ASP A 122 0.46 2.94 15.52
CA ASP A 122 1.03 3.74 14.42
C ASP A 122 0.24 3.60 13.11
N ALA A 123 0.86 2.99 12.09
CA ALA A 123 0.26 2.82 10.78
C ALA A 123 -1.01 1.96 10.76
N SER A 124 -1.17 1.06 11.72
CA SER A 124 -2.30 0.11 11.81
C SER A 124 -3.22 0.37 13.01
N GLN A 125 -3.20 1.57 13.59
CA GLN A 125 -3.96 1.93 14.79
C GLN A 125 -5.47 1.60 14.67
N TYR A 126 -6.04 1.74 13.49
CA TYR A 126 -7.46 1.50 13.22
C TYR A 126 -7.70 0.17 12.52
N ALA A 127 -6.97 -0.87 12.90
CA ALA A 127 -7.21 -2.22 12.43
C ALA A 127 -8.12 -3.00 13.38
N VAL A 128 -8.76 -4.06 12.87
CA VAL A 128 -9.61 -4.98 13.62
C VAL A 128 -9.20 -6.41 13.28
N ASP A 129 -8.98 -7.22 14.32
CA ASP A 129 -8.70 -8.65 14.20
C ASP A 129 -9.92 -9.46 14.64
N PHE A 130 -10.46 -10.27 13.72
CA PHE A 130 -11.56 -11.20 13.99
C PHE A 130 -11.01 -12.60 14.21
N ALA A 131 -11.26 -13.21 15.38
CA ALA A 131 -10.90 -14.60 15.61
C ALA A 131 -11.73 -15.49 14.67
N MET A 132 -11.05 -16.11 13.70
CA MET A 132 -11.69 -16.96 12.70
C MET A 132 -10.94 -18.27 12.55
N PRO A 133 -11.62 -19.41 12.56
CA PRO A 133 -11.00 -20.69 12.20
C PRO A 133 -10.39 -20.62 10.80
N ILE A 134 -9.28 -21.33 10.58
CA ILE A 134 -8.68 -21.43 9.24
C ILE A 134 -9.69 -22.01 8.26
N GLY A 135 -9.88 -21.33 7.12
CA GLY A 135 -10.82 -21.75 6.08
C GLY A 135 -12.21 -21.13 6.19
N THR A 136 -12.44 -20.18 7.11
CA THR A 136 -13.65 -19.38 7.13
C THR A 136 -13.70 -18.48 5.88
N PRO A 137 -14.83 -18.42 5.14
CA PRO A 137 -14.98 -17.51 4.00
C PRO A 137 -14.83 -16.05 4.43
N ILE A 138 -14.01 -15.30 3.70
CA ILE A 138 -13.81 -13.86 3.87
C ILE A 138 -14.50 -13.11 2.75
N HIS A 139 -15.26 -12.07 3.11
CA HIS A 139 -16.01 -11.25 2.18
C HIS A 139 -15.47 -9.83 2.12
N ALA A 140 -15.62 -9.18 0.97
CA ALA A 140 -15.26 -7.77 0.79
C ALA A 140 -16.16 -6.89 1.65
N ALA A 141 -15.59 -6.14 2.57
CA ALA A 141 -16.34 -5.23 3.45
C ALA A 141 -16.91 -4.01 2.71
N ARG A 142 -16.33 -3.65 1.56
CA ARG A 142 -16.77 -2.55 0.69
C ARG A 142 -16.40 -2.88 -0.75
N SER A 143 -17.24 -2.44 -1.70
CA SER A 143 -17.00 -2.60 -3.14
C SER A 143 -15.72 -1.87 -3.58
N GLY A 144 -15.06 -2.40 -4.62
CA GLY A 144 -13.85 -1.80 -5.17
C GLY A 144 -13.21 -2.66 -6.25
N ILE A 145 -11.92 -2.43 -6.47
CA ILE A 145 -11.10 -3.19 -7.42
C ILE A 145 -9.95 -3.85 -6.65
N VAL A 146 -9.73 -5.13 -6.87
CA VAL A 146 -8.56 -5.84 -6.31
C VAL A 146 -7.30 -5.32 -7.00
N ILE A 147 -6.44 -4.62 -6.26
CA ILE A 147 -5.23 -4.01 -6.81
C ILE A 147 -3.96 -4.79 -6.50
N ASP A 148 -3.96 -5.55 -5.42
CA ASP A 148 -2.82 -6.40 -5.03
C ASP A 148 -3.30 -7.62 -4.24
N LEU A 149 -2.57 -8.72 -4.33
CA LEU A 149 -2.82 -9.93 -3.56
C LEU A 149 -1.57 -10.82 -3.47
N VAL A 150 -1.49 -11.58 -2.41
CA VAL A 150 -0.54 -12.68 -2.23
C VAL A 150 -1.27 -13.86 -1.63
N GLU A 151 -1.09 -15.09 -2.18
CA GLU A 151 -1.78 -16.28 -1.69
C GLU A 151 -0.87 -17.51 -1.47
N HIS A 152 0.38 -17.46 -1.94
CA HIS A 152 1.25 -18.64 -2.01
C HIS A 152 2.09 -18.88 -0.74
N GLN A 153 1.99 -18.03 0.26
CA GLN A 153 2.76 -18.14 1.50
C GLN A 153 2.18 -19.23 2.41
N THR A 154 3.08 -19.96 3.08
CA THR A 154 2.72 -21.08 3.97
C THR A 154 3.16 -20.87 5.42
N ARG A 155 3.91 -19.79 5.70
CA ARG A 155 4.53 -19.55 7.00
C ARG A 155 3.78 -18.49 7.79
N GLY A 156 3.65 -18.72 9.11
CA GLY A 156 3.12 -17.75 10.06
C GLY A 156 3.72 -17.96 11.45
N GLY A 157 3.55 -16.97 12.32
CA GLY A 157 4.02 -17.07 13.71
C GLY A 157 4.06 -15.72 14.42
N ALA A 158 4.14 -15.75 15.77
CA ALA A 158 4.06 -14.61 16.67
C ALA A 158 5.27 -13.65 16.65
N SER A 159 6.13 -13.69 15.63
CA SER A 159 7.28 -12.81 15.50
C SER A 159 7.20 -11.97 14.24
N ARG A 160 7.55 -10.67 14.33
CA ARG A 160 7.58 -9.72 13.19
C ARG A 160 8.43 -10.20 12.00
N LYS A 161 9.37 -11.13 12.19
CA LYS A 161 10.12 -11.76 11.08
C LYS A 161 9.24 -12.50 10.08
N TYR A 162 8.03 -12.91 10.48
CA TYR A 162 7.06 -13.58 9.63
C TYR A 162 6.19 -12.60 8.81
N ALA A 163 6.18 -11.30 9.11
CA ALA A 163 5.29 -10.33 8.42
C ALA A 163 5.34 -10.43 6.88
N LYS A 164 6.53 -10.64 6.31
CA LYS A 164 6.74 -10.80 4.87
C LYS A 164 6.12 -12.07 4.25
N TYR A 165 5.60 -12.97 5.07
CA TYR A 165 4.94 -14.21 4.65
C TYR A 165 3.42 -14.15 4.82
N ALA A 166 2.83 -12.98 4.96
CA ALA A 166 1.39 -12.83 4.99
C ALA A 166 0.78 -13.03 3.59
N ASN A 167 -0.29 -13.82 3.52
CA ASN A 167 -1.20 -13.78 2.38
C ASN A 167 -2.24 -12.69 2.63
N TYR A 168 -2.62 -12.00 1.56
CA TYR A 168 -3.51 -10.85 1.68
C TYR A 168 -4.25 -10.55 0.38
N VAL A 169 -5.31 -9.76 0.51
CA VAL A 169 -6.00 -9.09 -0.60
C VAL A 169 -6.11 -7.60 -0.28
N VAL A 170 -5.85 -6.74 -1.26
CA VAL A 170 -6.00 -5.28 -1.19
C VAL A 170 -7.04 -4.83 -2.20
N ILE A 171 -8.07 -4.15 -1.73
CA ILE A 171 -9.17 -3.62 -2.54
C ILE A 171 -9.12 -2.09 -2.53
N LEU A 172 -8.97 -1.47 -3.69
CA LEU A 172 -9.04 -0.02 -3.89
C LEU A 172 -10.51 0.39 -3.99
N HIS A 173 -10.95 1.28 -3.12
CA HIS A 173 -12.29 1.84 -3.09
C HIS A 173 -12.43 3.08 -3.99
N GLU A 174 -13.65 3.54 -4.21
CA GLU A 174 -13.98 4.69 -5.07
C GLU A 174 -13.37 6.01 -4.55
N ASP A 175 -13.16 6.13 -3.22
CA ASP A 175 -12.53 7.28 -2.58
C ASP A 175 -11.00 7.20 -2.52
N ASP A 176 -10.40 6.27 -3.27
CA ASP A 176 -8.97 5.99 -3.33
C ASP A 176 -8.34 5.50 -2.00
N THR A 177 -9.15 5.13 -1.00
CA THR A 177 -8.68 4.35 0.16
C THR A 177 -8.57 2.87 -0.20
N THR A 178 -7.84 2.10 0.60
CA THR A 178 -7.76 0.64 0.42
C THR A 178 -8.36 -0.11 1.61
N GLY A 179 -9.13 -1.17 1.34
CA GLY A 179 -9.48 -2.19 2.33
C GLY A 179 -8.50 -3.35 2.21
N GLU A 180 -7.86 -3.71 3.32
CA GLU A 180 -6.80 -4.70 3.33
C GLU A 180 -7.14 -5.87 4.28
N TYR A 181 -6.99 -7.11 3.74
CA TYR A 181 -7.40 -8.36 4.38
C TYR A 181 -6.18 -9.26 4.50
N TYR A 182 -5.64 -9.44 5.71
CA TYR A 182 -4.41 -10.17 5.94
C TYR A 182 -4.61 -11.51 6.64
N HIS A 183 -3.51 -12.29 6.64
CA HIS A 183 -3.36 -13.61 7.24
C HIS A 183 -4.17 -14.71 6.57
N LEU A 184 -4.49 -14.53 5.27
CA LEU A 184 -5.30 -15.48 4.51
C LEU A 184 -4.61 -16.85 4.38
N LYS A 185 -5.41 -17.86 4.10
CA LYS A 185 -4.97 -19.24 3.89
C LYS A 185 -4.07 -19.35 2.65
N ASN A 186 -3.10 -20.25 2.68
CA ASN A 186 -2.32 -20.60 1.51
C ASN A 186 -3.23 -21.11 0.38
N ASN A 187 -3.07 -20.55 -0.83
CA ASN A 187 -3.93 -20.79 -2.00
C ASN A 187 -5.41 -20.60 -1.68
N GLY A 188 -5.72 -19.63 -0.84
CA GLY A 188 -7.07 -19.38 -0.33
C GLY A 188 -7.72 -18.10 -0.84
N VAL A 189 -7.12 -17.38 -1.79
CA VAL A 189 -7.72 -16.22 -2.45
C VAL A 189 -8.64 -16.72 -3.57
N THR A 190 -9.83 -16.13 -3.71
CA THR A 190 -10.84 -16.50 -4.71
C THR A 190 -11.09 -15.45 -5.78
N VAL A 191 -10.31 -14.38 -5.76
CA VAL A 191 -10.37 -13.25 -6.70
C VAL A 191 -9.02 -13.03 -7.38
N THR A 192 -9.01 -12.25 -8.46
CA THR A 192 -7.81 -11.94 -9.22
C THR A 192 -7.50 -10.45 -9.25
N GLN A 193 -6.24 -10.09 -9.44
CA GLN A 193 -5.85 -8.68 -9.60
C GLN A 193 -6.56 -8.05 -10.80
N GLY A 194 -7.16 -6.89 -10.60
CA GLY A 194 -7.99 -6.17 -11.59
C GLY A 194 -9.48 -6.48 -11.50
N GLU A 195 -9.88 -7.50 -10.73
CA GLU A 195 -11.28 -7.86 -10.55
C GLU A 195 -12.05 -6.78 -9.78
N ARG A 196 -13.25 -6.45 -10.26
CA ARG A 196 -14.21 -5.63 -9.52
C ARG A 196 -15.02 -6.51 -8.58
N VAL A 197 -15.00 -6.19 -7.31
CA VAL A 197 -15.75 -6.89 -6.27
C VAL A 197 -16.84 -5.99 -5.68
N LYS A 198 -17.94 -6.62 -5.29
CA LYS A 198 -19.03 -5.96 -4.54
C LYS A 198 -18.85 -6.19 -3.04
N ALA A 199 -19.34 -5.28 -2.21
CA ALA A 199 -19.47 -5.52 -0.79
C ALA A 199 -20.26 -6.82 -0.56
N GLY A 200 -19.83 -7.67 0.38
CA GLY A 200 -20.39 -9.00 0.62
C GLY A 200 -19.91 -10.11 -0.33
N GLN A 201 -19.16 -9.80 -1.41
CA GLN A 201 -18.60 -10.84 -2.28
C GLN A 201 -17.46 -11.58 -1.57
N GLN A 202 -17.46 -12.93 -1.66
CA GLN A 202 -16.36 -13.73 -1.14
C GLN A 202 -15.06 -13.42 -1.92
N ILE A 203 -13.96 -13.19 -1.19
CA ILE A 203 -12.64 -12.83 -1.73
C ILE A 203 -11.53 -13.81 -1.32
N GLY A 204 -11.81 -14.71 -0.39
CA GLY A 204 -10.84 -15.70 0.06
C GLY A 204 -11.27 -16.45 1.31
N TYR A 205 -10.28 -17.03 1.97
CA TYR A 205 -10.47 -17.80 3.21
C TYR A 205 -9.46 -17.35 4.26
N SER A 206 -9.91 -17.25 5.52
CA SER A 206 -9.06 -16.96 6.69
C SER A 206 -7.97 -18.01 6.87
N GLY A 207 -6.86 -17.60 7.45
CA GLY A 207 -5.70 -18.43 7.68
C GLY A 207 -4.92 -18.07 8.94
N ASN A 208 -3.60 -18.27 8.88
CA ASN A 208 -2.67 -17.91 9.96
C ASN A 208 -1.27 -17.63 9.39
N THR A 209 -1.19 -17.02 8.21
CA THR A 209 0.08 -16.70 7.53
C THR A 209 0.60 -15.33 7.96
N GLY A 210 1.91 -15.13 7.89
CA GLY A 210 2.54 -13.86 8.27
C GLY A 210 2.77 -13.68 9.77
N PHE A 211 2.77 -12.44 10.25
CA PHE A 211 2.89 -12.10 11.66
C PHE A 211 1.54 -12.32 12.36
N SER A 212 1.29 -13.52 12.79
CA SER A 212 0.03 -13.96 13.39
C SER A 212 0.27 -15.01 14.47
N SER A 213 -0.26 -14.79 15.67
CA SER A 213 -0.11 -15.69 16.83
C SER A 213 -1.23 -16.73 16.92
N LEU A 214 -2.36 -16.50 16.27
CA LEU A 214 -3.53 -17.38 16.25
C LEU A 214 -4.29 -17.16 14.92
N PRO A 215 -5.12 -18.12 14.47
CA PRO A 215 -5.96 -17.95 13.31
C PRO A 215 -6.92 -16.77 13.46
N HIS A 216 -6.83 -15.80 12.54
CA HIS A 216 -7.70 -14.61 12.54
C HIS A 216 -7.67 -13.93 11.17
N LEU A 217 -8.65 -13.08 10.93
CA LEU A 217 -8.61 -12.08 9.86
C LEU A 217 -8.19 -10.74 10.47
N HIS A 218 -7.10 -10.16 9.97
CA HIS A 218 -6.78 -8.74 10.18
C HIS A 218 -7.40 -7.93 9.06
N PHE A 219 -8.22 -6.94 9.41
CA PHE A 219 -8.83 -6.01 8.47
C PHE A 219 -8.55 -4.57 8.88
N ALA A 220 -8.22 -3.74 7.89
CA ALA A 220 -8.12 -2.30 8.08
C ALA A 220 -8.39 -1.54 6.79
N VAL A 221 -8.76 -0.27 6.94
CA VAL A 221 -8.88 0.70 5.86
C VAL A 221 -7.66 1.60 5.91
N TYR A 222 -6.96 1.77 4.77
CA TYR A 222 -5.73 2.54 4.71
C TYR A 222 -5.79 3.66 3.67
N ARG A 223 -4.97 4.66 3.91
CA ARG A 223 -4.58 5.69 2.95
C ARG A 223 -3.06 5.61 2.73
N ALA A 224 -2.63 5.67 1.47
CA ALA A 224 -1.22 5.77 1.14
C ALA A 224 -0.60 7.04 1.72
N LYS A 225 0.68 6.97 2.05
CA LYS A 225 1.50 8.10 2.55
C LYS A 225 2.80 8.16 1.75
N PRO A 226 3.47 9.32 1.72
CA PRO A 226 4.83 9.43 1.18
C PRO A 226 5.81 8.42 1.83
N PHE A 227 6.93 8.17 1.16
CA PHE A 227 8.05 7.35 1.64
C PHE A 227 7.72 5.87 1.87
N GLY A 228 6.88 5.29 1.02
CA GLY A 228 6.53 3.88 1.12
C GLY A 228 5.71 3.53 2.36
N LYS A 229 5.01 4.51 2.93
CA LYS A 229 4.22 4.38 4.15
C LYS A 229 2.73 4.37 3.85
N TYR A 230 1.94 3.97 4.83
CA TYR A 230 0.48 4.05 4.85
C TYR A 230 -0.01 4.37 6.25
N GLN A 231 -1.27 4.72 6.37
CA GLN A 231 -1.94 5.03 7.63
C GLN A 231 -3.35 4.47 7.60
N SER A 232 -3.69 3.68 8.59
CA SER A 232 -5.08 3.24 8.80
C SER A 232 -5.99 4.41 9.14
N LEU A 233 -7.25 4.26 8.77
CA LEU A 233 -8.30 5.24 8.96
C LEU A 233 -9.41 4.62 9.82
N PRO A 234 -10.09 5.38 10.69
CA PRO A 234 -11.23 4.87 11.43
C PRO A 234 -12.39 4.56 10.46
N PHE A 235 -13.15 3.54 10.76
CA PHE A 235 -14.33 3.11 10.00
C PHE A 235 -15.35 2.44 10.94
N VAL A 236 -16.57 2.24 10.45
CA VAL A 236 -17.65 1.56 11.19
C VAL A 236 -18.20 0.40 10.37
N PHE A 237 -18.57 -0.67 11.07
CA PHE A 237 -19.31 -1.81 10.49
C PHE A 237 -20.81 -1.68 10.74
N LYS A 238 -21.57 -2.26 9.83
CA LYS A 238 -23.02 -2.42 9.97
C LYS A 238 -23.41 -3.86 9.67
#